data_9c5cf49a494214014554382a6331d36c
#
_entry.id   9c5cf49a494214014554382a6331d36c
#
_cell.length_a   1.000
_cell.length_b   1.000
_cell.length_c   1.000
_cell.angle_alpha   90.00
_cell.angle_beta   90.00
_cell.angle_gamma   90.00
#
_symmetry.space_group_name_H-M   'P 1'
#
loop_
_entity.id
_entity.type
_entity.pdbx_description
1 polymer ?
#
loop_
_entity_poly.entity_id
_entity_poly.type
_entity_poly.pdbx_seq_one_letter_code
_entity_poly.pdbx_strand_id
1 'polypeptide(L)'
;MLSLTNIIKPASIIYSTKVVGSHHLKLIQDILQSEYAKNEDGLLINQAIDTPPLDCKISVLPYNPVSLSNALYSCTLIRDIEGGSQHHSTAIKVSLSSNSYVGSCLITLYTRCFDLTSACKVFEEIPVRNVVSWTAIISGFAQAHQNLDCFYLYSLMRKTTTRPNDYTFSSLLSACCGSVKGKAVHCQVIFLGFCSHIHVKNALTSMYSKCGCLGDAFSLFNANAGYNDVVSWNAMIAGFALHGLPIRAIGLFEEMKRRNIPPDCITFLAVLSSCRHAGLLKEGLKHFNSMFEFNVNPRMDHYCCIVDMLGRAGKIEEAREIIKRMPFPPNELVWGSLLSSCRLHGNVWVGIEAAEKRLCLKPTCGSTHVLLMNLYAVAKCWDKVAMMRKVVKQRGMELKSGYSWIEVKNQVFKFRAEDESVQRYHELVLVMNCLTGNFLLSPVSAKDIIDIF
;
A
#
# COMPACT_ATOMS: atom_id res chain seq x y z
N MET A 1 8.29 6.08 -38.78
CA MET A 1 7.69 6.87 -37.67
C MET A 1 7.05 5.88 -36.71
N LEU A 2 7.82 5.37 -35.74
CA LEU A 2 7.33 4.50 -34.67
C LEU A 2 7.22 5.36 -33.42
N SER A 3 6.03 5.42 -32.83
CA SER A 3 5.66 6.30 -31.74
C SER A 3 6.40 5.96 -30.44
N LEU A 4 7.20 6.91 -29.96
CA LEU A 4 7.97 6.92 -28.72
C LEU A 4 7.14 7.23 -27.47
N THR A 5 5.83 6.93 -27.45
CA THR A 5 4.92 7.32 -26.36
C THR A 5 4.86 6.35 -25.18
N ASN A 6 5.73 5.34 -25.08
CA ASN A 6 5.64 4.30 -24.06
C ASN A 6 6.79 4.23 -23.04
N ILE A 7 7.61 5.28 -22.85
CA ILE A 7 8.84 5.19 -22.01
C ILE A 7 8.79 5.99 -20.70
N ILE A 8 7.77 6.77 -20.41
CA ILE A 8 7.71 7.50 -19.14
C ILE A 8 6.69 6.81 -18.20
N LYS A 9 7.18 5.83 -17.43
CA LYS A 9 6.48 5.42 -16.20
C LYS A 9 6.77 6.45 -15.11
N PRO A 10 5.74 6.98 -14.42
CA PRO A 10 5.98 7.76 -13.21
C PRO A 10 6.75 6.90 -12.21
N ALA A 11 7.77 7.48 -11.57
CA ALA A 11 8.57 6.84 -10.55
C ALA A 11 7.67 6.34 -9.42
N SER A 12 7.31 5.07 -9.47
CA SER A 12 6.74 4.38 -8.32
C SER A 12 7.84 4.29 -7.28
N ILE A 13 7.59 4.86 -6.11
CA ILE A 13 8.43 4.71 -4.92
C ILE A 13 8.47 3.20 -4.61
N ILE A 14 9.49 2.52 -5.11
CA ILE A 14 9.77 1.14 -4.74
C ILE A 14 10.48 1.21 -3.40
N TYR A 15 9.71 0.94 -2.34
CA TYR A 15 10.32 0.57 -1.06
C TYR A 15 11.24 -0.63 -1.33
N SER A 16 12.50 -0.48 -0.96
CA SER A 16 13.51 -1.54 -0.95
C SER A 16 12.96 -2.71 -0.12
N THR A 17 12.33 -3.67 -0.77
CA THR A 17 12.08 -4.98 -0.18
C THR A 17 13.43 -5.70 -0.17
N LYS A 18 14.04 -5.76 1.01
CA LYS A 18 15.12 -6.71 1.28
C LYS A 18 14.66 -8.08 0.79
N VAL A 19 15.56 -8.75 0.10
CA VAL A 19 15.46 -10.15 -0.33
C VAL A 19 15.21 -11.04 0.92
N VAL A 20 13.94 -11.22 1.27
CA VAL A 20 13.47 -12.23 2.23
C VAL A 20 12.86 -13.43 1.48
N GLY A 21 12.82 -13.35 0.14
CA GLY A 21 12.11 -14.31 -0.70
C GLY A 21 12.66 -15.74 -0.72
N SER A 22 13.93 -15.98 -0.36
CA SER A 22 14.49 -17.34 -0.43
C SER A 22 14.04 -18.27 0.70
N HIS A 23 13.73 -17.71 1.88
CA HIS A 23 13.30 -18.53 3.02
C HIS A 23 11.83 -18.95 2.91
N HIS A 24 10.98 -18.06 2.42
CA HIS A 24 9.56 -18.39 2.19
C HIS A 24 9.35 -19.34 1.02
N LEU A 25 10.15 -19.23 -0.06
CA LEU A 25 10.12 -20.19 -1.17
C LEU A 25 10.51 -21.60 -0.74
N LYS A 26 11.47 -21.73 0.19
CA LYS A 26 11.87 -23.03 0.74
C LYS A 26 10.78 -23.63 1.62
N LEU A 27 10.17 -22.80 2.48
CA LEU A 27 9.02 -23.21 3.31
C LEU A 27 7.84 -23.69 2.44
N ILE A 28 7.57 -22.99 1.34
CA ILE A 28 6.50 -23.31 0.38
C ILE A 28 6.86 -24.56 -0.44
N GLN A 29 8.15 -24.83 -0.75
CA GLN A 29 8.59 -26.08 -1.37
C GLN A 29 8.42 -27.30 -0.44
N ASP A 30 8.66 -27.13 0.85
CA ASP A 30 8.45 -28.16 1.87
C ASP A 30 6.94 -28.52 2.01
N ILE A 31 6.04 -27.55 1.83
CA ILE A 31 4.57 -27.76 1.75
C ILE A 31 4.22 -28.70 0.58
N LEU A 32 4.85 -28.53 -0.60
CA LEU A 32 4.62 -29.38 -1.76
C LEU A 32 5.01 -30.83 -1.52
N GLN A 33 6.16 -31.08 -0.87
CA GLN A 33 6.63 -32.45 -0.62
C GLN A 33 5.74 -33.16 0.38
N SER A 34 5.14 -32.44 1.34
CA SER A 34 4.21 -33.04 2.32
C SER A 34 2.83 -33.40 1.71
N GLU A 35 2.37 -32.68 0.67
CA GLU A 35 1.10 -32.99 0.00
C GLU A 35 1.24 -34.16 -1.00
N TYR A 36 2.39 -34.31 -1.65
CA TYR A 36 2.64 -35.46 -2.54
C TYR A 36 2.71 -36.78 -1.79
N ALA A 37 3.15 -36.75 -0.53
CA ALA A 37 3.22 -37.94 0.32
C ALA A 37 1.87 -38.40 0.89
N LYS A 38 0.83 -37.57 0.87
CA LYS A 38 -0.50 -37.85 1.46
C LYS A 38 -1.58 -38.26 0.46
N ASN A 39 -1.31 -38.20 -0.83
CA ASN A 39 -2.33 -38.46 -1.86
C ASN A 39 -2.37 -39.93 -2.37
N GLU A 40 -1.68 -40.86 -1.69
CA GLU A 40 -1.77 -42.30 -2.06
C GLU A 40 -2.92 -43.05 -1.37
N ASP A 41 -3.60 -42.47 -0.38
CA ASP A 41 -4.76 -43.11 0.24
C ASP A 41 -6.04 -42.30 -0.06
N GLY A 42 -6.74 -42.71 -1.14
CA GLY A 42 -8.04 -42.19 -1.49
C GLY A 42 -9.14 -42.61 -0.55
N LEU A 43 -9.84 -41.66 0.07
CA LEU A 43 -11.20 -41.90 0.56
C LEU A 43 -12.02 -40.59 0.54
N LEU A 44 -13.07 -40.64 -0.27
CA LEU A 44 -14.16 -39.68 -0.38
C LEU A 44 -14.92 -39.55 0.94
N ILE A 45 -15.12 -38.34 1.44
CA ILE A 45 -16.31 -38.04 2.26
C ILE A 45 -16.82 -36.65 1.88
N ASN A 46 -17.92 -36.64 1.12
CA ASN A 46 -18.86 -35.54 1.03
C ASN A 46 -19.60 -35.44 2.36
N GLN A 47 -19.50 -34.33 3.09
CA GLN A 47 -20.51 -34.01 4.09
C GLN A 47 -20.93 -32.55 4.01
N ALA A 48 -22.24 -32.42 3.91
CA ALA A 48 -23.06 -31.24 3.86
C ALA A 48 -22.84 -30.32 5.09
N ILE A 49 -23.08 -29.04 4.86
CA ILE A 49 -23.19 -28.02 5.90
C ILE A 49 -24.54 -28.27 6.63
N ASP A 50 -24.48 -28.91 7.75
CA ASP A 50 -25.62 -28.94 8.71
C ASP A 50 -25.32 -27.93 9.82
N THR A 51 -26.20 -26.96 9.96
CA THR A 51 -26.30 -26.09 11.13
C THR A 51 -26.78 -26.93 12.33
N PRO A 52 -26.09 -26.94 13.48
CA PRO A 52 -26.59 -27.66 14.63
C PRO A 52 -27.75 -26.90 15.29
N PRO A 53 -28.81 -27.61 15.76
CA PRO A 53 -29.90 -27.01 16.50
C PRO A 53 -29.45 -26.58 17.92
N LEU A 54 -29.99 -25.45 18.35
CA LEU A 54 -29.95 -25.02 19.76
C LEU A 54 -30.67 -26.05 20.63
N ASP A 55 -29.92 -26.79 21.40
CA ASP A 55 -30.23 -27.28 22.75
C ASP A 55 -29.29 -28.45 23.06
N CYS A 56 -28.30 -28.24 23.93
CA CYS A 56 -27.89 -29.22 24.92
C CYS A 56 -26.89 -28.63 25.91
N LYS A 57 -27.19 -28.86 27.15
CA LYS A 57 -26.55 -28.58 28.43
C LYS A 57 -25.02 -28.45 28.39
N ILE A 58 -24.55 -27.30 28.85
CA ILE A 58 -23.21 -26.85 29.02
C ILE A 58 -22.48 -27.66 30.09
N SER A 59 -21.50 -28.45 29.69
CA SER A 59 -20.37 -28.81 30.55
C SER A 59 -19.22 -27.86 30.22
N VAL A 60 -18.77 -27.17 31.23
CA VAL A 60 -17.86 -25.99 31.20
C VAL A 60 -16.50 -26.33 30.61
N LEU A 61 -16.35 -26.11 29.31
CA LEU A 61 -15.04 -25.72 28.71
C LEU A 61 -15.22 -24.30 28.19
N PRO A 62 -14.43 -23.32 28.65
CA PRO A 62 -14.65 -21.90 28.33
C PRO A 62 -14.33 -21.52 26.86
N TYR A 63 -13.87 -22.44 26.06
CA TYR A 63 -13.46 -22.20 24.69
C TYR A 63 -14.08 -23.20 23.70
N ASN A 64 -15.13 -22.76 23.02
CA ASN A 64 -15.61 -23.42 21.81
C ASN A 64 -14.98 -22.73 20.56
N PRO A 65 -15.03 -23.36 19.37
CA PRO A 65 -14.45 -22.76 18.15
C PRO A 65 -14.96 -21.35 17.85
N VAL A 66 -16.22 -21.04 18.17
CA VAL A 66 -16.85 -19.75 17.90
C VAL A 66 -16.33 -18.67 18.86
N SER A 67 -16.27 -18.95 20.18
CA SER A 67 -15.76 -17.99 21.17
C SER A 67 -14.29 -17.66 20.91
N LEU A 68 -13.49 -18.67 20.57
CA LEU A 68 -12.07 -18.49 20.25
C LEU A 68 -11.88 -17.68 18.95
N SER A 69 -12.68 -17.95 17.94
CA SER A 69 -12.64 -17.19 16.68
C SER A 69 -13.04 -15.74 16.85
N ASN A 70 -14.03 -15.44 17.71
CA ASN A 70 -14.42 -14.07 18.03
C ASN A 70 -13.31 -13.32 18.79
N ALA A 71 -12.62 -13.99 19.72
CA ALA A 71 -11.46 -13.41 20.40
C ALA A 71 -10.31 -13.13 19.43
N LEU A 72 -9.98 -14.07 18.55
CA LEU A 72 -8.99 -13.89 17.48
C LEU A 72 -9.37 -12.77 16.52
N TYR A 73 -10.65 -12.66 16.16
CA TYR A 73 -11.13 -11.56 15.32
C TYR A 73 -10.95 -10.20 16.01
N SER A 74 -11.23 -10.09 17.31
CA SER A 74 -10.98 -8.85 18.07
C SER A 74 -9.50 -8.48 18.07
N CYS A 75 -8.59 -9.44 18.33
CA CYS A 75 -7.13 -9.21 18.22
C CYS A 75 -6.73 -8.79 16.80
N THR A 76 -7.37 -9.38 15.77
CA THR A 76 -7.10 -9.03 14.37
C THR A 76 -7.45 -7.58 14.03
N LEU A 77 -8.56 -7.06 14.59
CA LEU A 77 -8.99 -5.68 14.37
C LEU A 77 -8.01 -4.66 14.94
N ILE A 78 -7.46 -4.91 16.12
CA ILE A 78 -6.51 -4.02 16.80
C ILE A 78 -5.05 -4.35 16.50
N ARG A 79 -4.80 -5.42 15.71
CA ARG A 79 -3.46 -5.96 15.39
C ARG A 79 -2.65 -6.33 16.62
N ASP A 80 -3.30 -6.91 17.61
CA ASP A 80 -2.67 -7.41 18.84
C ASP A 80 -2.11 -8.81 18.60
N ILE A 81 -0.82 -8.88 18.28
CA ILE A 81 -0.11 -10.15 18.06
C ILE A 81 0.11 -10.92 19.36
N GLU A 82 0.29 -10.22 20.50
CA GLU A 82 0.55 -10.86 21.79
C GLU A 82 -0.70 -11.55 22.31
N GLY A 83 -1.84 -10.86 22.36
CA GLY A 83 -3.14 -11.45 22.70
C GLY A 83 -3.53 -12.56 21.73
N GLY A 84 -3.29 -12.37 20.43
CA GLY A 84 -3.52 -13.38 19.41
C GLY A 84 -2.69 -14.64 19.61
N SER A 85 -1.41 -14.52 19.99
CA SER A 85 -0.54 -15.69 20.28
C SER A 85 -0.96 -16.46 21.55
N GLN A 86 -1.51 -15.76 22.55
CA GLN A 86 -2.10 -16.40 23.74
C GLN A 86 -3.33 -17.23 23.35
N HIS A 87 -4.20 -16.68 22.50
CA HIS A 87 -5.35 -17.42 21.99
C HIS A 87 -4.93 -18.59 21.09
N HIS A 88 -3.86 -18.46 20.30
CA HIS A 88 -3.28 -19.57 19.55
C HIS A 88 -2.78 -20.68 20.47
N SER A 89 -2.04 -20.34 21.53
CA SER A 89 -1.58 -21.30 22.54
C SER A 89 -2.77 -22.02 23.21
N THR A 90 -3.87 -21.30 23.43
CA THR A 90 -5.11 -21.88 23.95
C THR A 90 -5.75 -22.84 22.92
N ALA A 91 -5.78 -22.46 21.62
CA ALA A 91 -6.26 -23.32 20.55
C ALA A 91 -5.52 -24.66 20.50
N ILE A 92 -4.18 -24.64 20.68
CA ILE A 92 -3.36 -25.86 20.75
C ILE A 92 -3.75 -26.71 21.96
N LYS A 93 -3.87 -26.11 23.15
CA LYS A 93 -4.19 -26.83 24.40
C LYS A 93 -5.57 -27.51 24.37
N VAL A 94 -6.54 -26.89 23.69
CA VAL A 94 -7.91 -27.46 23.57
C VAL A 94 -8.10 -28.25 22.27
N SER A 95 -6.99 -28.58 21.56
CA SER A 95 -6.98 -29.34 20.30
C SER A 95 -7.83 -28.75 19.18
N LEU A 96 -7.97 -27.42 19.15
CA LEU A 96 -8.69 -26.68 18.11
C LEU A 96 -7.76 -26.09 17.04
N SER A 97 -6.45 -26.29 17.13
CA SER A 97 -5.49 -25.78 16.15
C SER A 97 -5.70 -26.35 14.74
N SER A 98 -6.12 -27.61 14.65
CA SER A 98 -6.43 -28.28 13.37
C SER A 98 -7.83 -27.97 12.82
N ASN A 99 -8.65 -27.23 13.57
CA ASN A 99 -9.97 -26.81 13.08
C ASN A 99 -9.83 -25.76 11.99
N SER A 100 -10.36 -26.01 10.79
CA SER A 100 -10.19 -25.13 9.61
C SER A 100 -10.74 -23.72 9.81
N TYR A 101 -11.77 -23.55 10.64
CA TYR A 101 -12.35 -22.24 10.95
C TYR A 101 -11.43 -21.44 11.88
N VAL A 102 -10.96 -22.01 12.99
CA VAL A 102 -10.00 -21.39 13.91
C VAL A 102 -8.68 -21.12 13.19
N GLY A 103 -8.18 -22.09 12.42
CA GLY A 103 -6.98 -21.96 11.63
C GLY A 103 -7.05 -20.78 10.63
N SER A 104 -8.19 -20.60 9.96
CA SER A 104 -8.38 -19.46 9.04
C SER A 104 -8.37 -18.12 9.77
N CYS A 105 -8.92 -18.03 10.99
CA CYS A 105 -8.85 -16.84 11.83
C CYS A 105 -7.41 -16.55 12.29
N LEU A 106 -6.66 -17.58 12.67
CA LEU A 106 -5.23 -17.46 13.03
C LEU A 106 -4.38 -16.98 11.85
N ILE A 107 -4.59 -17.56 10.65
CA ILE A 107 -3.91 -17.09 9.42
C ILE A 107 -4.21 -15.61 9.21
N THR A 108 -5.48 -15.20 9.32
CA THR A 108 -5.89 -13.81 9.13
C THR A 108 -5.25 -12.88 10.16
N LEU A 109 -5.17 -13.30 11.42
CA LEU A 109 -4.50 -12.56 12.49
C LEU A 109 -3.01 -12.33 12.16
N TYR A 110 -2.26 -13.43 11.94
CA TYR A 110 -0.83 -13.34 11.68
C TYR A 110 -0.51 -12.55 10.40
N THR A 111 -1.30 -12.72 9.33
CA THR A 111 -1.11 -11.93 8.10
C THR A 111 -1.40 -10.45 8.32
N ARG A 112 -2.40 -10.09 9.12
CA ARG A 112 -2.70 -8.69 9.49
C ARG A 112 -1.63 -8.05 10.36
N CYS A 113 -0.95 -8.86 11.17
CA CYS A 113 0.20 -8.44 11.98
C CYS A 113 1.54 -8.48 11.21
N PHE A 114 1.52 -8.82 9.91
CA PHE A 114 2.70 -8.97 9.04
C PHE A 114 3.66 -10.11 9.44
N ASP A 115 3.20 -11.06 10.26
CA ASP A 115 3.93 -12.29 10.57
C ASP A 115 3.51 -13.42 9.61
N LEU A 116 4.04 -13.35 8.39
CA LEU A 116 3.74 -14.36 7.36
C LEU A 116 4.32 -15.73 7.71
N THR A 117 5.40 -15.76 8.49
CA THR A 117 6.04 -17.02 8.90
C THR A 117 5.11 -17.85 9.78
N SER A 118 4.53 -17.23 10.79
CA SER A 118 3.54 -17.91 11.65
C SER A 118 2.26 -18.23 10.90
N ALA A 119 1.82 -17.36 9.97
CA ALA A 119 0.67 -17.63 9.12
C ALA A 119 0.87 -18.90 8.25
N CYS A 120 2.07 -19.08 7.67
CA CYS A 120 2.41 -20.28 6.89
C CYS A 120 2.39 -21.54 7.78
N LYS A 121 2.99 -21.51 8.96
CA LYS A 121 2.99 -22.66 9.89
C LYS A 121 1.57 -23.09 10.24
N VAL A 122 0.71 -22.15 10.60
CA VAL A 122 -0.71 -22.45 10.87
C VAL A 122 -1.39 -23.03 9.64
N PHE A 123 -1.11 -22.50 8.46
CA PHE A 123 -1.68 -23.01 7.22
C PHE A 123 -1.25 -24.45 6.92
N GLU A 124 0.00 -24.80 7.25
CA GLU A 124 0.55 -26.17 7.13
C GLU A 124 -0.12 -27.15 8.09
N GLU A 125 -0.40 -26.70 9.32
CA GLU A 125 -1.02 -27.52 10.37
C GLU A 125 -2.50 -27.85 10.11
N ILE A 126 -3.17 -27.16 9.16
CA ILE A 126 -4.57 -27.45 8.80
C ILE A 126 -4.61 -28.72 7.91
N PRO A 127 -5.18 -29.84 8.40
CA PRO A 127 -5.20 -31.11 7.65
C PRO A 127 -6.03 -31.04 6.37
N VAL A 128 -7.19 -30.37 6.44
CA VAL A 128 -8.09 -30.19 5.30
C VAL A 128 -8.29 -28.70 5.06
N ARG A 129 -7.61 -28.22 4.03
CA ARG A 129 -7.65 -26.80 3.64
C ARG A 129 -8.89 -26.52 2.81
N ASN A 130 -9.70 -25.59 3.26
CA ASN A 130 -10.90 -25.12 2.56
C ASN A 130 -10.62 -23.80 1.80
N VAL A 131 -11.59 -23.32 1.04
CA VAL A 131 -11.48 -22.06 0.28
C VAL A 131 -11.14 -20.85 1.17
N VAL A 132 -11.61 -20.85 2.45
CA VAL A 132 -11.37 -19.75 3.38
C VAL A 132 -9.91 -19.70 3.81
N SER A 133 -9.32 -20.86 4.19
CA SER A 133 -7.90 -20.93 4.58
C SER A 133 -6.97 -20.57 3.41
N TRP A 134 -7.25 -21.06 2.19
CA TRP A 134 -6.52 -20.67 0.99
C TRP A 134 -6.63 -19.18 0.70
N THR A 135 -7.84 -18.62 0.74
CA THR A 135 -8.06 -17.19 0.49
C THR A 135 -7.39 -16.32 1.55
N ALA A 136 -7.42 -16.73 2.83
CA ALA A 136 -6.79 -15.99 3.92
C ALA A 136 -5.27 -15.87 3.71
N ILE A 137 -4.59 -16.97 3.38
CA ILE A 137 -3.13 -16.92 3.16
C ILE A 137 -2.78 -16.15 1.88
N ILE A 138 -3.48 -16.37 0.76
CA ILE A 138 -3.28 -15.64 -0.51
C ILE A 138 -3.49 -14.13 -0.29
N SER A 139 -4.54 -13.74 0.43
CA SER A 139 -4.84 -12.33 0.75
C SER A 139 -3.75 -11.71 1.63
N GLY A 140 -3.23 -12.47 2.60
CA GLY A 140 -2.14 -12.02 3.45
C GLY A 140 -0.86 -11.71 2.67
N PHE A 141 -0.45 -12.61 1.78
CA PHE A 141 0.71 -12.38 0.91
C PHE A 141 0.48 -11.22 -0.07
N ALA A 142 -0.74 -11.06 -0.60
CA ALA A 142 -1.10 -9.92 -1.44
C ALA A 142 -0.98 -8.58 -0.68
N GLN A 143 -1.48 -8.51 0.56
CA GLN A 143 -1.40 -7.32 1.43
C GLN A 143 0.04 -7.00 1.87
N ALA A 144 0.87 -8.01 2.05
CA ALA A 144 2.30 -7.86 2.35
C ALA A 144 3.15 -7.51 1.11
N HIS A 145 2.53 -7.32 -0.06
CA HIS A 145 3.20 -7.05 -1.34
C HIS A 145 4.17 -8.16 -1.79
N GLN A 146 4.01 -9.38 -1.27
CA GLN A 146 4.74 -10.57 -1.72
C GLN A 146 4.01 -11.22 -2.89
N ASN A 147 4.04 -10.54 -4.03
CA ASN A 147 3.18 -10.86 -5.17
C ASN A 147 3.52 -12.20 -5.83
N LEU A 148 4.81 -12.59 -5.85
CA LEU A 148 5.24 -13.87 -6.44
C LEU A 148 4.70 -15.04 -5.63
N ASP A 149 4.80 -14.98 -4.30
CA ASP A 149 4.32 -16.02 -3.40
C ASP A 149 2.79 -16.12 -3.42
N CYS A 150 2.10 -14.97 -3.53
CA CYS A 150 0.65 -14.93 -3.72
C CYS A 150 0.21 -15.73 -4.96
N PHE A 151 0.86 -15.53 -6.12
CA PHE A 151 0.56 -16.29 -7.34
C PHE A 151 0.96 -17.75 -7.25
N TYR A 152 2.04 -18.05 -6.54
CA TYR A 152 2.48 -19.40 -6.30
C TYR A 152 1.45 -20.18 -5.46
N LEU A 153 1.00 -19.61 -4.33
CA LEU A 153 -0.06 -20.20 -3.50
C LEU A 153 -1.34 -20.42 -4.30
N TYR A 154 -1.72 -19.50 -5.15
CA TYR A 154 -2.85 -19.70 -6.05
C TYR A 154 -2.64 -20.85 -7.02
N SER A 155 -1.44 -21.03 -7.56
CA SER A 155 -1.11 -22.16 -8.42
C SER A 155 -1.21 -23.50 -7.69
N LEU A 156 -0.87 -23.51 -6.38
CA LEU A 156 -1.05 -24.67 -5.51
C LEU A 156 -2.52 -24.97 -5.25
N MET A 157 -3.28 -23.93 -4.86
CA MET A 157 -4.73 -24.07 -4.65
C MET A 157 -5.42 -24.72 -5.87
N ARG A 158 -5.02 -24.32 -7.09
CA ARG A 158 -5.56 -24.89 -8.33
C ARG A 158 -5.20 -26.36 -8.57
N LYS A 159 -4.13 -26.86 -7.95
CA LYS A 159 -3.77 -28.30 -8.01
C LYS A 159 -4.60 -29.14 -7.04
N THR A 160 -5.24 -28.50 -6.04
CA THR A 160 -6.17 -29.17 -5.13
C THR A 160 -7.58 -29.20 -5.73
N THR A 161 -8.48 -29.90 -5.08
CA THR A 161 -9.92 -29.93 -5.45
C THR A 161 -10.66 -28.63 -5.05
N THR A 162 -9.99 -27.73 -4.31
CA THR A 162 -10.59 -26.49 -3.80
C THR A 162 -10.74 -25.46 -4.92
N ARG A 163 -11.97 -25.04 -5.20
CA ARG A 163 -12.25 -24.00 -6.21
C ARG A 163 -12.02 -22.60 -5.63
N PRO A 164 -11.34 -21.70 -6.37
CA PRO A 164 -11.24 -20.29 -5.99
C PRO A 164 -12.62 -19.65 -5.95
N ASN A 165 -12.78 -18.62 -5.08
CA ASN A 165 -13.96 -17.78 -5.00
C ASN A 165 -13.64 -16.34 -5.43
N ASP A 166 -14.66 -15.46 -5.39
CA ASP A 166 -14.56 -14.03 -5.71
C ASP A 166 -13.53 -13.28 -4.86
N TYR A 167 -13.41 -13.62 -3.57
CA TYR A 167 -12.41 -13.06 -2.66
C TYR A 167 -10.98 -13.49 -3.02
N THR A 168 -10.80 -14.74 -3.48
CA THR A 168 -9.51 -15.22 -4.00
C THR A 168 -9.08 -14.38 -5.21
N PHE A 169 -9.99 -14.15 -6.17
CA PHE A 169 -9.68 -13.34 -7.36
C PHE A 169 -9.44 -11.88 -7.01
N SER A 170 -10.20 -11.30 -6.09
CA SER A 170 -9.97 -9.93 -5.63
C SER A 170 -8.57 -9.75 -5.01
N SER A 171 -8.11 -10.74 -4.23
CA SER A 171 -6.77 -10.76 -3.64
C SER A 171 -5.68 -10.88 -4.71
N LEU A 172 -5.84 -11.78 -5.69
CA LEU A 172 -4.90 -11.93 -6.81
C LEU A 172 -4.79 -10.66 -7.66
N LEU A 173 -5.94 -10.02 -7.95
CA LEU A 173 -5.97 -8.77 -8.71
C LEU A 173 -5.28 -7.64 -7.95
N SER A 174 -5.40 -7.60 -6.63
CA SER A 174 -4.69 -6.61 -5.80
C SER A 174 -3.17 -6.81 -5.81
N ALA A 175 -2.70 -8.05 -5.98
CA ALA A 175 -1.29 -8.43 -6.09
C ALA A 175 -0.69 -8.21 -7.49
N CYS A 176 -1.49 -7.85 -8.50
CA CYS A 176 -0.99 -7.62 -9.85
C CYS A 176 -0.18 -6.32 -9.94
N CYS A 177 1.13 -6.44 -10.22
CA CYS A 177 2.04 -5.29 -10.44
C CYS A 177 2.19 -4.92 -11.91
N GLY A 178 1.49 -5.58 -12.84
CA GLY A 178 1.62 -5.32 -14.28
C GLY A 178 0.43 -5.80 -15.08
N SER A 179 0.19 -5.14 -16.20
CA SER A 179 -0.97 -5.38 -17.06
C SER A 179 -1.06 -6.82 -17.62
N VAL A 180 0.08 -7.45 -17.91
CA VAL A 180 0.11 -8.82 -18.49
C VAL A 180 -0.45 -9.85 -17.49
N LYS A 181 0.05 -9.84 -16.23
CA LYS A 181 -0.47 -10.72 -15.17
C LYS A 181 -1.93 -10.39 -14.86
N GLY A 182 -2.28 -9.11 -14.80
CA GLY A 182 -3.66 -8.67 -14.59
C GLY A 182 -4.62 -9.17 -15.65
N LYS A 183 -4.25 -9.10 -16.94
CA LYS A 183 -5.04 -9.64 -18.05
C LYS A 183 -5.19 -11.16 -17.96
N ALA A 184 -4.14 -11.89 -17.58
CA ALA A 184 -4.20 -13.34 -17.41
C ALA A 184 -5.18 -13.73 -16.28
N VAL A 185 -5.19 -13.02 -15.16
CA VAL A 185 -6.17 -13.23 -14.07
C VAL A 185 -7.58 -12.85 -14.54
N HIS A 186 -7.73 -11.75 -15.30
CA HIS A 186 -9.03 -11.35 -15.86
C HIS A 186 -9.60 -12.43 -16.81
N CYS A 187 -8.78 -13.03 -17.67
CA CYS A 187 -9.22 -14.17 -18.49
C CYS A 187 -9.75 -15.34 -17.65
N GLN A 188 -9.10 -15.65 -16.52
CA GLN A 188 -9.58 -16.70 -15.61
C GLN A 188 -10.89 -16.31 -14.91
N VAL A 189 -11.03 -15.06 -14.52
CA VAL A 189 -12.28 -14.50 -13.96
C VAL A 189 -13.43 -14.67 -14.95
N ILE A 190 -13.21 -14.37 -16.25
CA ILE A 190 -14.20 -14.58 -17.31
C ILE A 190 -14.53 -16.07 -17.47
N PHE A 191 -13.51 -16.91 -17.62
CA PHE A 191 -13.66 -18.33 -17.84
C PHE A 191 -14.43 -19.04 -16.71
N LEU A 192 -14.19 -18.63 -15.45
CA LEU A 192 -14.84 -19.20 -14.27
C LEU A 192 -16.16 -18.51 -13.90
N GLY A 193 -16.61 -17.51 -14.66
CA GLY A 193 -17.91 -16.87 -14.48
C GLY A 193 -18.00 -15.83 -13.36
N PHE A 194 -16.86 -15.34 -12.83
CA PHE A 194 -16.85 -14.37 -11.72
C PHE A 194 -17.05 -12.90 -12.15
N CYS A 195 -17.25 -12.62 -13.44
CA CYS A 195 -17.41 -11.26 -13.94
C CYS A 195 -18.64 -10.51 -13.39
N SER A 196 -19.65 -11.22 -12.91
CA SER A 196 -20.86 -10.61 -12.32
C SER A 196 -20.66 -10.11 -10.88
N HIS A 197 -19.65 -10.62 -10.18
CA HIS A 197 -19.40 -10.28 -8.76
C HIS A 197 -18.83 -8.88 -8.62
N ILE A 198 -19.50 -8.02 -7.85
CA ILE A 198 -19.12 -6.62 -7.69
C ILE A 198 -17.71 -6.45 -7.11
N HIS A 199 -17.32 -7.29 -6.15
CA HIS A 199 -15.98 -7.26 -5.55
C HIS A 199 -14.86 -7.53 -6.58
N VAL A 200 -15.10 -8.47 -7.51
CA VAL A 200 -14.16 -8.79 -8.59
C VAL A 200 -14.10 -7.67 -9.61
N LYS A 201 -15.24 -7.07 -9.97
CA LYS A 201 -15.29 -5.90 -10.85
C LYS A 201 -14.52 -4.70 -10.28
N ASN A 202 -14.72 -4.40 -9.00
CA ASN A 202 -14.00 -3.34 -8.31
C ASN A 202 -12.49 -3.61 -8.27
N ALA A 203 -12.11 -4.85 -8.02
CA ALA A 203 -10.71 -5.28 -8.03
C ALA A 203 -10.09 -5.18 -9.44
N LEU A 204 -10.82 -5.56 -10.50
CA LEU A 204 -10.40 -5.40 -11.89
C LEU A 204 -10.22 -3.92 -12.26
N THR A 205 -11.19 -3.07 -11.95
CA THR A 205 -11.10 -1.63 -12.18
C THR A 205 -9.89 -1.03 -11.46
N SER A 206 -9.67 -1.39 -10.20
CA SER A 206 -8.51 -0.95 -9.41
C SER A 206 -7.20 -1.47 -10.01
N MET A 207 -7.14 -2.73 -10.41
CA MET A 207 -5.95 -3.33 -11.03
C MET A 207 -5.59 -2.65 -12.35
N TYR A 208 -6.54 -2.48 -13.26
CA TYR A 208 -6.28 -1.79 -14.53
C TYR A 208 -5.87 -0.33 -14.32
N SER A 209 -6.51 0.37 -13.36
CA SER A 209 -6.13 1.71 -12.98
C SER A 209 -4.68 1.78 -12.49
N LYS A 210 -4.28 0.91 -11.56
CA LYS A 210 -2.90 0.85 -11.04
C LYS A 210 -1.87 0.50 -12.12
N CYS A 211 -2.25 -0.34 -13.08
CA CYS A 211 -1.39 -0.71 -14.21
C CYS A 211 -1.30 0.35 -15.32
N GLY A 212 -2.00 1.48 -15.20
CA GLY A 212 -2.01 2.56 -16.20
C GLY A 212 -2.94 2.30 -17.39
N CYS A 213 -3.72 1.22 -17.37
CA CYS A 213 -4.69 0.89 -18.41
C CYS A 213 -6.04 1.55 -18.12
N LEU A 214 -6.06 2.90 -18.04
CA LEU A 214 -7.24 3.67 -17.63
C LEU A 214 -8.43 3.49 -18.59
N GLY A 215 -8.18 3.24 -19.87
CA GLY A 215 -9.25 2.95 -20.85
C GLY A 215 -10.00 1.67 -20.51
N ASP A 216 -9.26 0.58 -20.21
CA ASP A 216 -9.84 -0.71 -19.82
C ASP A 216 -10.60 -0.58 -18.48
N ALA A 217 -10.01 0.13 -17.50
CA ALA A 217 -10.64 0.40 -16.21
C ALA A 217 -11.97 1.17 -16.36
N PHE A 218 -11.98 2.21 -17.18
CA PHE A 218 -13.17 3.04 -17.41
C PHE A 218 -14.24 2.29 -18.20
N SER A 219 -13.85 1.44 -19.16
CA SER A 219 -14.79 0.59 -19.89
C SER A 219 -15.49 -0.40 -18.97
N LEU A 220 -14.78 -1.03 -18.03
CA LEU A 220 -15.35 -1.92 -17.02
C LEU A 220 -16.29 -1.16 -16.06
N PHE A 221 -15.90 0.04 -15.65
CA PHE A 221 -16.74 0.90 -14.82
C PHE A 221 -18.05 1.28 -15.52
N ASN A 222 -17.99 1.69 -16.78
CA ASN A 222 -19.15 2.08 -17.56
C ASN A 222 -20.07 0.91 -17.91
N ALA A 223 -19.52 -0.26 -18.19
CA ALA A 223 -20.30 -1.46 -18.46
C ALA A 223 -21.24 -1.83 -17.30
N ASN A 224 -20.99 -1.33 -16.11
CA ASN A 224 -21.77 -1.57 -14.89
C ASN A 224 -22.46 -0.32 -14.34
N ALA A 225 -22.64 0.73 -15.12
CA ALA A 225 -23.05 2.06 -14.67
C ALA A 225 -24.31 2.10 -13.77
N GLY A 226 -25.20 1.10 -13.88
CA GLY A 226 -26.40 0.99 -13.05
C GLY A 226 -26.20 0.26 -11.69
N TYR A 227 -25.05 -0.40 -11.51
CA TYR A 227 -24.79 -1.27 -10.34
C TYR A 227 -23.50 -0.88 -9.60
N ASN A 228 -22.88 0.24 -9.97
CA ASN A 228 -21.65 0.70 -9.33
C ASN A 228 -21.94 1.17 -7.91
N ASP A 229 -21.28 0.54 -6.93
CA ASP A 229 -21.28 0.95 -5.53
C ASP A 229 -20.23 2.06 -5.27
N VAL A 230 -20.20 2.58 -4.04
CA VAL A 230 -19.19 3.59 -3.62
C VAL A 230 -17.77 3.13 -3.90
N VAL A 231 -17.47 1.82 -3.74
CA VAL A 231 -16.14 1.27 -3.98
C VAL A 231 -15.75 1.33 -5.46
N SER A 232 -16.70 1.08 -6.37
CA SER A 232 -16.50 1.24 -7.83
C SER A 232 -16.10 2.66 -8.20
N TRP A 233 -16.83 3.65 -7.66
CA TRP A 233 -16.54 5.07 -7.89
C TRP A 233 -15.19 5.45 -7.30
N ASN A 234 -14.90 5.04 -6.07
CA ASN A 234 -13.61 5.29 -5.42
C ASN A 234 -12.43 4.72 -6.22
N ALA A 235 -12.57 3.49 -6.72
CA ALA A 235 -11.52 2.86 -7.53
C ALA A 235 -11.22 3.65 -8.81
N MET A 236 -12.24 4.19 -9.47
CA MET A 236 -12.06 4.94 -10.72
C MET A 236 -11.55 6.36 -10.47
N ILE A 237 -12.10 7.08 -9.46
CA ILE A 237 -11.64 8.42 -9.06
C ILE A 237 -10.17 8.34 -8.63
N ALA A 238 -9.81 7.38 -7.79
CA ALA A 238 -8.42 7.16 -7.36
C ALA A 238 -7.51 6.79 -8.55
N GLY A 239 -8.03 6.03 -9.51
CA GLY A 239 -7.31 5.72 -10.74
C GLY A 239 -6.94 6.96 -11.54
N PHE A 240 -7.87 7.88 -11.78
CA PHE A 240 -7.58 9.14 -12.44
C PHE A 240 -6.65 10.04 -11.62
N ALA A 241 -6.82 10.07 -10.30
CA ALA A 241 -5.96 10.82 -9.39
C ALA A 241 -4.50 10.34 -9.46
N LEU A 242 -4.28 9.02 -9.44
CA LEU A 242 -2.96 8.40 -9.50
C LEU A 242 -2.20 8.74 -10.80
N HIS A 243 -2.92 8.89 -11.90
CA HIS A 243 -2.34 9.18 -13.22
C HIS A 243 -2.36 10.67 -13.60
N GLY A 244 -2.56 11.57 -12.63
CA GLY A 244 -2.46 13.01 -12.86
C GLY A 244 -3.56 13.56 -13.78
N LEU A 245 -4.76 13.00 -13.74
CA LEU A 245 -5.92 13.44 -14.49
C LEU A 245 -6.97 14.09 -13.57
N PRO A 246 -6.67 15.23 -12.94
CA PRO A 246 -7.52 15.84 -11.91
C PRO A 246 -8.89 16.22 -12.41
N ILE A 247 -8.99 16.74 -13.63
CA ILE A 247 -10.27 17.17 -14.23
C ILE A 247 -11.22 15.97 -14.36
N ARG A 248 -10.70 14.79 -14.76
CA ARG A 248 -11.52 13.58 -14.86
C ARG A 248 -11.91 13.05 -13.49
N ALA A 249 -10.98 13.06 -12.51
CA ALA A 249 -11.26 12.64 -11.15
C ALA A 249 -12.35 13.50 -10.50
N ILE A 250 -12.24 14.82 -10.59
CA ILE A 250 -13.24 15.77 -10.08
C ILE A 250 -14.56 15.63 -10.85
N GLY A 251 -14.52 15.46 -12.17
CA GLY A 251 -15.72 15.25 -12.99
C GLY A 251 -16.50 14.01 -12.58
N LEU A 252 -15.82 12.89 -12.28
CA LEU A 252 -16.46 11.69 -11.76
C LEU A 252 -17.02 11.90 -10.34
N PHE A 253 -16.35 12.64 -9.50
CA PHE A 253 -16.85 12.97 -8.17
C PHE A 253 -18.15 13.79 -8.25
N GLU A 254 -18.22 14.79 -9.15
CA GLU A 254 -19.44 15.56 -9.37
C GLU A 254 -20.56 14.69 -9.98
N GLU A 255 -20.22 13.73 -10.86
CA GLU A 255 -21.19 12.76 -11.40
C GLU A 255 -21.73 11.83 -10.30
N MET A 256 -20.87 11.33 -9.40
CA MET A 256 -21.25 10.53 -8.25
C MET A 256 -22.29 11.25 -7.38
N LYS A 257 -22.07 12.54 -7.11
CA LYS A 257 -23.03 13.39 -6.37
C LYS A 257 -24.35 13.55 -7.12
N ARG A 258 -24.31 13.81 -8.44
CA ARG A 258 -25.53 13.93 -9.26
C ARG A 258 -26.37 12.66 -9.29
N ARG A 259 -25.73 11.50 -9.15
CA ARG A 259 -26.41 10.21 -9.03
C ARG A 259 -26.88 9.88 -7.61
N ASN A 260 -26.77 10.82 -6.68
CA ASN A 260 -27.12 10.64 -5.28
C ASN A 260 -26.39 9.47 -4.59
N ILE A 261 -25.16 9.15 -5.05
CA ILE A 261 -24.30 8.18 -4.38
C ILE A 261 -23.48 8.94 -3.33
N PRO A 262 -23.67 8.66 -2.03
CA PRO A 262 -23.02 9.43 -0.97
C PRO A 262 -21.49 9.20 -0.99
N PRO A 263 -20.69 10.27 -1.13
CA PRO A 263 -19.24 10.15 -1.01
C PRO A 263 -18.82 9.75 0.41
N ASP A 264 -17.82 8.91 0.52
CA ASP A 264 -17.22 8.52 1.80
C ASP A 264 -15.81 9.15 2.01
N CYS A 265 -15.17 8.82 3.12
CA CYS A 265 -13.83 9.32 3.43
C CYS A 265 -12.78 8.93 2.36
N ILE A 266 -12.94 7.77 1.70
CA ILE A 266 -12.02 7.31 0.66
C ILE A 266 -12.24 8.11 -0.63
N THR A 267 -13.50 8.43 -0.96
CA THR A 267 -13.84 9.30 -2.09
C THR A 267 -13.17 10.66 -1.96
N PHE A 268 -13.34 11.32 -0.80
CA PHE A 268 -12.73 12.63 -0.54
C PHE A 268 -11.20 12.54 -0.55
N LEU A 269 -10.60 11.49 0.00
CA LEU A 269 -9.15 11.32 -0.04
C LEU A 269 -8.63 11.22 -1.48
N ALA A 270 -9.33 10.49 -2.35
CA ALA A 270 -8.97 10.38 -3.77
C ALA A 270 -9.05 11.74 -4.49
N VAL A 271 -10.11 12.52 -4.26
CA VAL A 271 -10.28 13.86 -4.83
C VAL A 271 -9.22 14.82 -4.31
N LEU A 272 -8.97 14.85 -2.99
CA LEU A 272 -7.94 15.70 -2.39
C LEU A 272 -6.54 15.34 -2.87
N SER A 273 -6.24 14.04 -3.00
CA SER A 273 -4.97 13.59 -3.60
C SER A 273 -4.83 14.05 -5.04
N SER A 274 -5.90 14.03 -5.82
CA SER A 274 -5.91 14.54 -7.19
C SER A 274 -5.61 16.03 -7.24
N CYS A 275 -6.28 16.83 -6.40
CA CYS A 275 -6.03 18.28 -6.26
C CYS A 275 -4.58 18.55 -5.82
N ARG A 276 -4.05 17.76 -4.87
CA ARG A 276 -2.69 17.87 -4.36
C ARG A 276 -1.65 17.66 -5.45
N HIS A 277 -1.80 16.62 -6.26
CA HIS A 277 -0.87 16.33 -7.36
C HIS A 277 -0.90 17.37 -8.48
N ALA A 278 -2.06 17.97 -8.70
CA ALA A 278 -2.27 18.99 -9.72
C ALA A 278 -2.01 20.44 -9.25
N GLY A 279 -1.71 20.65 -7.96
CA GLY A 279 -1.52 21.99 -7.40
C GLY A 279 -2.82 22.83 -7.32
N LEU A 280 -3.98 22.18 -7.35
CA LEU A 280 -5.29 22.84 -7.34
C LEU A 280 -5.73 23.18 -5.91
N LEU A 281 -5.03 24.13 -5.27
CA LEU A 281 -5.25 24.48 -3.86
C LEU A 281 -6.68 24.94 -3.57
N LYS A 282 -7.25 25.84 -4.39
CA LYS A 282 -8.60 26.39 -4.18
C LYS A 282 -9.67 25.29 -4.22
N GLU A 283 -9.59 24.40 -5.22
CA GLU A 283 -10.50 23.26 -5.36
C GLU A 283 -10.33 22.26 -4.21
N GLY A 284 -9.07 21.98 -3.82
CA GLY A 284 -8.77 21.10 -2.68
C GLY A 284 -9.40 21.61 -1.38
N LEU A 285 -9.25 22.91 -1.07
CA LEU A 285 -9.86 23.51 0.13
C LEU A 285 -11.40 23.48 0.05
N LYS A 286 -11.98 23.74 -1.12
CA LYS A 286 -13.43 23.63 -1.35
C LYS A 286 -13.93 22.21 -1.04
N HIS A 287 -13.28 21.19 -1.61
CA HIS A 287 -13.67 19.80 -1.37
C HIS A 287 -13.44 19.35 0.07
N PHE A 288 -12.37 19.83 0.73
CA PHE A 288 -12.16 19.55 2.14
C PHE A 288 -13.28 20.13 3.02
N ASN A 289 -13.70 21.36 2.76
CA ASN A 289 -14.80 21.98 3.51
C ASN A 289 -16.14 21.27 3.24
N SER A 290 -16.37 20.81 1.99
CA SER A 290 -17.59 20.08 1.66
C SER A 290 -17.71 18.72 2.36
N MET A 291 -16.61 18.14 2.93
CA MET A 291 -16.72 16.92 3.73
C MET A 291 -17.73 17.05 4.86
N PHE A 292 -17.77 18.22 5.51
CA PHE A 292 -18.71 18.47 6.62
C PHE A 292 -20.17 18.54 6.15
N GLU A 293 -20.42 19.02 4.92
CA GLU A 293 -21.75 19.04 4.30
C GLU A 293 -22.30 17.61 4.07
N PHE A 294 -21.39 16.67 3.79
CA PHE A 294 -21.72 15.24 3.61
C PHE A 294 -21.63 14.42 4.91
N ASN A 295 -21.50 15.06 6.08
CA ASN A 295 -21.30 14.40 7.38
C ASN A 295 -20.08 13.44 7.41
N VAL A 296 -19.04 13.70 6.61
CA VAL A 296 -17.79 12.92 6.57
C VAL A 296 -16.74 13.67 7.39
N ASN A 297 -16.37 13.08 8.52
CA ASN A 297 -15.33 13.64 9.37
C ASN A 297 -13.94 13.47 8.74
N PRO A 298 -13.17 14.56 8.54
CA PRO A 298 -11.80 14.46 8.03
C PRO A 298 -10.91 13.63 8.94
N ARG A 299 -10.13 12.72 8.35
CA ARG A 299 -9.13 11.89 9.02
C ARG A 299 -7.74 12.46 8.79
N MET A 300 -6.73 11.87 9.44
CA MET A 300 -5.32 12.25 9.33
C MET A 300 -4.85 12.47 7.89
N ASP A 301 -5.22 11.56 6.98
CA ASP A 301 -4.79 11.59 5.57
C ASP A 301 -5.33 12.80 4.80
N HIS A 302 -6.57 13.23 5.12
CA HIS A 302 -7.17 14.43 4.53
C HIS A 302 -6.43 15.69 4.97
N TYR A 303 -6.14 15.81 6.27
CA TYR A 303 -5.33 16.91 6.81
C TYR A 303 -3.93 16.93 6.21
N CYS A 304 -3.31 15.75 6.03
CA CYS A 304 -2.00 15.63 5.38
C CYS A 304 -2.03 16.19 3.96
N CYS A 305 -3.08 15.89 3.18
CA CYS A 305 -3.24 16.45 1.83
C CYS A 305 -3.37 17.98 1.84
N ILE A 306 -4.15 18.55 2.77
CA ILE A 306 -4.34 20.01 2.88
C ILE A 306 -3.04 20.69 3.31
N VAL A 307 -2.34 20.16 4.31
CA VAL A 307 -1.06 20.70 4.77
C VAL A 307 -0.01 20.67 3.65
N ASP A 308 0.05 19.59 2.86
CA ASP A 308 0.97 19.49 1.71
C ASP A 308 0.62 20.51 0.61
N MET A 309 -0.67 20.67 0.29
CA MET A 309 -1.13 21.64 -0.73
C MET A 309 -0.81 23.09 -0.31
N LEU A 310 -1.13 23.46 0.92
CA LEU A 310 -0.84 24.79 1.46
C LEU A 310 0.67 25.05 1.51
N GLY A 311 1.41 24.04 1.96
CA GLY A 311 2.85 24.11 2.05
C GLY A 311 3.52 24.30 0.68
N ARG A 312 3.14 23.52 -0.33
CA ARG A 312 3.65 23.69 -1.70
C ARG A 312 3.29 25.02 -2.33
N ALA A 313 2.14 25.59 -1.94
CA ALA A 313 1.72 26.93 -2.37
C ALA A 313 2.42 28.06 -1.61
N GLY A 314 3.38 27.77 -0.73
CA GLY A 314 4.10 28.75 0.08
C GLY A 314 3.33 29.30 1.29
N LYS A 315 2.12 28.80 1.55
CA LYS A 315 1.24 29.24 2.63
C LYS A 315 1.56 28.52 3.95
N ILE A 316 2.81 28.66 4.41
CA ILE A 316 3.36 27.89 5.53
C ILE A 316 2.60 28.16 6.84
N GLU A 317 2.27 29.43 7.13
CA GLU A 317 1.55 29.79 8.36
C GLU A 317 0.10 29.28 8.34
N GLU A 318 -0.58 29.31 7.17
CA GLU A 318 -1.91 28.71 7.04
C GLU A 318 -1.86 27.20 7.27
N ALA A 319 -0.83 26.53 6.74
CA ALA A 319 -0.61 25.09 6.97
C ALA A 319 -0.38 24.77 8.45
N ARG A 320 0.45 25.61 9.15
CA ARG A 320 0.70 25.49 10.58
C ARG A 320 -0.56 25.70 11.41
N GLU A 321 -1.41 26.66 11.03
CA GLU A 321 -2.68 26.93 11.71
C GLU A 321 -3.67 25.77 11.54
N ILE A 322 -3.75 25.16 10.36
CA ILE A 322 -4.53 23.94 10.14
C ILE A 322 -4.08 22.82 11.08
N ILE A 323 -2.76 22.62 11.23
CA ILE A 323 -2.21 21.59 12.12
C ILE A 323 -2.64 21.83 13.57
N LYS A 324 -2.64 23.09 14.04
CA LYS A 324 -3.07 23.44 15.41
C LYS A 324 -4.57 23.20 15.65
N ARG A 325 -5.39 23.33 14.59
CA ARG A 325 -6.84 23.14 14.68
C ARG A 325 -7.30 21.71 14.45
N MET A 326 -6.38 20.76 14.22
CA MET A 326 -6.73 19.36 14.07
C MET A 326 -7.38 18.81 15.36
N PRO A 327 -8.49 18.04 15.27
CA PRO A 327 -9.18 17.47 16.43
C PRO A 327 -8.43 16.31 17.11
N PHE A 328 -7.28 15.92 16.58
CA PHE A 328 -6.42 14.86 17.09
C PHE A 328 -4.93 15.24 16.90
N PRO A 329 -4.01 14.62 17.66
CA PRO A 329 -2.59 14.95 17.58
C PRO A 329 -2.02 14.62 16.19
N PRO A 330 -1.27 15.54 15.55
CA PRO A 330 -0.65 15.34 14.25
C PRO A 330 0.37 14.19 14.29
N ASN A 331 0.40 13.37 13.25
CA ASN A 331 1.36 12.27 13.10
C ASN A 331 2.66 12.73 12.42
N GLU A 332 3.62 11.79 12.28
CA GLU A 332 4.92 12.05 11.63
C GLU A 332 4.81 12.49 10.16
N LEU A 333 3.72 12.09 9.45
CA LEU A 333 3.52 12.43 8.04
C LEU A 333 3.12 13.90 7.87
N VAL A 334 2.21 14.39 8.70
CA VAL A 334 1.78 15.80 8.71
C VAL A 334 2.97 16.73 8.97
N TRP A 335 3.76 16.44 10.03
CA TRP A 335 4.97 17.20 10.31
C TRP A 335 6.02 17.08 9.21
N GLY A 336 6.11 15.89 8.57
CA GLY A 336 6.99 15.67 7.43
C GLY A 336 6.62 16.52 6.21
N SER A 337 5.32 16.65 5.91
CA SER A 337 4.82 17.50 4.82
C SER A 337 5.11 18.97 5.07
N LEU A 338 4.86 19.46 6.31
CA LEU A 338 5.19 20.82 6.68
C LEU A 338 6.71 21.09 6.59
N LEU A 339 7.55 20.18 7.10
CA LEU A 339 9.00 20.28 7.03
C LEU A 339 9.51 20.34 5.57
N SER A 340 8.98 19.50 4.70
CA SER A 340 9.34 19.51 3.26
C SER A 340 8.98 20.82 2.60
N SER A 341 7.86 21.39 2.94
CA SER A 341 7.39 22.70 2.44
C SER A 341 8.23 23.84 2.97
N CYS A 342 8.60 23.82 4.26
CA CYS A 342 9.50 24.80 4.84
C CYS A 342 10.87 24.80 4.16
N ARG A 343 11.39 23.64 3.79
CA ARG A 343 12.63 23.51 3.02
C ARG A 343 12.51 24.13 1.63
N LEU A 344 11.37 23.89 0.95
CA LEU A 344 11.12 24.40 -0.40
C LEU A 344 11.07 25.94 -0.43
N HIS A 345 10.46 26.54 0.61
CA HIS A 345 10.22 27.99 0.67
C HIS A 345 11.17 28.74 1.62
N GLY A 346 12.22 28.09 2.13
CA GLY A 346 13.22 28.71 2.99
C GLY A 346 12.73 29.16 4.38
N ASN A 347 11.61 28.62 4.86
CA ASN A 347 11.09 28.97 6.18
C ASN A 347 11.80 28.18 7.28
N VAL A 348 12.89 28.75 7.82
CA VAL A 348 13.80 28.06 8.74
C VAL A 348 13.14 27.76 10.07
N TRP A 349 12.43 28.72 10.69
CA TRP A 349 11.92 28.59 12.06
C TRP A 349 10.76 27.59 12.17
N VAL A 350 9.78 27.66 11.27
CA VAL A 350 8.70 26.68 11.23
C VAL A 350 9.25 25.30 10.83
N GLY A 351 10.28 25.26 9.97
CA GLY A 351 10.98 24.03 9.60
C GLY A 351 11.65 23.36 10.81
N ILE A 352 12.30 24.12 11.68
CA ILE A 352 12.88 23.60 12.94
C ILE A 352 11.78 23.01 13.83
N GLU A 353 10.70 23.77 14.07
CA GLU A 353 9.56 23.28 14.87
C GLU A 353 9.01 21.96 14.31
N ALA A 354 8.77 21.90 13.01
CA ALA A 354 8.23 20.71 12.33
C ALA A 354 9.17 19.50 12.44
N ALA A 355 10.49 19.72 12.31
CA ALA A 355 11.49 18.67 12.43
C ALA A 355 11.60 18.15 13.86
N GLU A 356 11.62 19.03 14.86
CA GLU A 356 11.63 18.66 16.29
C GLU A 356 10.39 17.82 16.64
N LYS A 357 9.19 18.26 16.26
CA LYS A 357 7.93 17.54 16.50
C LYS A 357 7.94 16.17 15.81
N ARG A 358 8.44 16.10 14.56
CA ARG A 358 8.56 14.84 13.84
C ARG A 358 9.51 13.87 14.53
N LEU A 359 10.66 14.35 15.04
CA LEU A 359 11.63 13.53 15.77
C LEU A 359 11.12 13.06 17.14
N CYS A 360 10.27 13.82 17.81
CA CYS A 360 9.57 13.35 19.01
C CYS A 360 8.70 12.12 18.72
N LEU A 361 8.05 12.08 17.55
CA LEU A 361 7.20 10.96 17.12
C LEU A 361 8.00 9.78 16.55
N LYS A 362 9.09 10.08 15.82
CA LYS A 362 9.94 9.06 15.16
C LYS A 362 11.44 9.38 15.36
N PRO A 363 11.99 9.06 16.53
CA PRO A 363 13.38 9.39 16.87
C PRO A 363 14.44 8.70 16.00
N THR A 364 14.08 7.65 15.27
CA THR A 364 15.00 6.86 14.44
C THR A 364 15.13 7.38 13.00
N CYS A 365 14.44 8.47 12.64
CA CYS A 365 14.45 8.99 11.27
C CYS A 365 15.73 9.79 10.97
N GLY A 366 16.76 9.13 10.43
CA GLY A 366 18.05 9.74 10.09
C GLY A 366 17.95 10.93 9.15
N SER A 367 17.08 10.86 8.12
CA SER A 367 16.87 11.96 7.17
C SER A 367 16.34 13.24 7.86
N THR A 368 15.47 13.11 8.87
CA THR A 368 14.97 14.24 9.63
C THR A 368 16.06 14.87 10.49
N HIS A 369 16.96 14.07 11.08
CA HIS A 369 18.12 14.59 11.82
C HIS A 369 19.03 15.43 10.92
N VAL A 370 19.32 14.97 9.71
CA VAL A 370 20.13 15.72 8.73
C VAL A 370 19.44 17.04 8.36
N LEU A 371 18.15 17.00 8.05
CA LEU A 371 17.39 18.21 7.71
C LEU A 371 17.39 19.21 8.87
N LEU A 372 17.21 18.73 10.12
CA LEU A 372 17.22 19.60 11.31
C LEU A 372 18.60 20.21 11.53
N MET A 373 19.69 19.44 11.37
CA MET A 373 21.04 19.98 11.44
C MET A 373 21.28 21.07 10.40
N ASN A 374 20.82 20.88 9.17
CA ASN A 374 20.94 21.88 8.11
C ASN A 374 20.14 23.16 8.45
N LEU A 375 18.92 23.02 8.98
CA LEU A 375 18.10 24.16 9.42
C LEU A 375 18.76 24.91 10.57
N TYR A 376 19.33 24.20 11.57
CA TYR A 376 20.09 24.86 12.65
C TYR A 376 21.34 25.56 12.13
N ALA A 377 22.03 24.99 11.15
CA ALA A 377 23.20 25.62 10.52
C ALA A 377 22.80 26.91 9.80
N VAL A 378 21.70 26.91 9.04
CA VAL A 378 21.15 28.13 8.41
C VAL A 378 20.74 29.16 9.44
N ALA A 379 20.16 28.73 10.56
CA ALA A 379 19.82 29.62 11.70
C ALA A 379 21.04 30.04 12.53
N LYS A 380 22.27 29.62 12.15
CA LYS A 380 23.53 29.85 12.89
C LYS A 380 23.56 29.30 14.31
N CYS A 381 22.73 28.34 14.65
CA CYS A 381 22.64 27.66 15.95
C CYS A 381 23.65 26.50 16.05
N TRP A 382 24.95 26.80 16.02
CA TRP A 382 26.04 25.83 15.93
C TRP A 382 26.09 24.82 17.08
N ASP A 383 25.74 25.29 18.32
CA ASP A 383 25.67 24.39 19.48
C ASP A 383 24.64 23.28 19.31
N LYS A 384 23.48 23.61 18.74
CA LYS A 384 22.43 22.62 18.43
C LYS A 384 22.88 21.67 17.34
N VAL A 385 23.62 22.13 16.32
CA VAL A 385 24.22 21.27 15.28
C VAL A 385 25.18 20.26 15.91
N ALA A 386 26.07 20.72 16.80
CA ALA A 386 27.04 19.85 17.47
C ALA A 386 26.35 18.82 18.37
N MET A 387 25.31 19.23 19.11
CA MET A 387 24.48 18.31 19.91
C MET A 387 23.82 17.22 19.03
N MET A 388 23.20 17.60 17.92
CA MET A 388 22.54 16.65 17.02
C MET A 388 23.53 15.67 16.38
N ARG A 389 24.74 16.09 16.01
CA ARG A 389 25.81 15.21 15.54
C ARG A 389 26.19 14.14 16.57
N LYS A 390 26.27 14.53 17.86
CA LYS A 390 26.51 13.55 18.95
C LYS A 390 25.38 12.54 19.04
N VAL A 391 24.11 12.97 18.98
CA VAL A 391 22.94 12.07 19.02
C VAL A 391 22.98 11.06 17.87
N VAL A 392 23.23 11.52 16.64
CA VAL A 392 23.31 10.64 15.45
C VAL A 392 24.43 9.60 15.62
N LYS A 393 25.62 10.06 16.11
CA LYS A 393 26.77 9.16 16.34
C LYS A 393 26.49 8.15 17.46
N GLN A 394 25.93 8.59 18.58
CA GLN A 394 25.63 7.71 19.73
C GLN A 394 24.59 6.65 19.40
N ARG A 395 23.63 6.96 18.54
CA ARG A 395 22.59 6.02 18.12
C ARG A 395 23.01 5.12 16.95
N GLY A 396 24.24 5.23 16.45
CA GLY A 396 24.74 4.43 15.33
C GLY A 396 23.88 4.59 14.08
N MET A 397 23.28 5.75 13.85
CA MET A 397 22.39 5.95 12.71
C MET A 397 23.22 5.97 11.42
N GLU A 398 23.02 5.00 10.56
CA GLU A 398 23.53 5.03 9.19
C GLU A 398 22.80 6.11 8.39
N LEU A 399 23.50 7.19 8.09
CA LEU A 399 23.02 8.20 7.15
C LEU A 399 23.24 7.63 5.74
N LYS A 400 22.19 7.05 5.17
CA LYS A 400 22.26 6.55 3.79
C LYS A 400 22.44 7.73 2.85
N SER A 401 23.57 7.78 2.13
CA SER A 401 23.76 8.71 1.02
C SER A 401 22.70 8.45 -0.06
N GLY A 402 22.16 9.52 -0.62
CA GLY A 402 21.25 9.44 -1.75
C GLY A 402 21.96 8.81 -2.96
N TYR A 403 21.25 8.05 -3.73
CA TYR A 403 21.69 7.56 -5.04
C TYR A 403 20.56 7.70 -6.05
N SER A 404 20.93 7.92 -7.30
CA SER A 404 20.02 7.83 -8.43
C SER A 404 20.28 6.54 -9.19
N TRP A 405 19.31 6.09 -9.94
CA TRP A 405 19.48 4.92 -10.79
C TRP A 405 18.73 5.08 -12.11
N ILE A 406 19.25 4.46 -13.14
CA ILE A 406 18.64 4.39 -14.47
C ILE A 406 18.68 2.94 -14.96
N GLU A 407 17.64 2.51 -15.61
CA GLU A 407 17.57 1.21 -16.27
C GLU A 407 17.75 1.39 -17.77
N VAL A 408 18.81 0.80 -18.33
CA VAL A 408 19.11 0.80 -19.76
C VAL A 408 19.31 -0.64 -20.21
N LYS A 409 18.53 -1.10 -21.19
CA LYS A 409 18.60 -2.47 -21.75
C LYS A 409 18.54 -3.57 -20.65
N ASN A 410 17.58 -3.47 -19.72
CA ASN A 410 17.39 -4.37 -18.57
C ASN A 410 18.58 -4.43 -17.58
N GLN A 411 19.50 -3.47 -17.62
CA GLN A 411 20.57 -3.29 -16.62
C GLN A 411 20.31 -2.04 -15.80
N VAL A 412 20.40 -2.16 -14.47
CA VAL A 412 20.22 -1.03 -13.54
C VAL A 412 21.57 -0.44 -13.20
N PHE A 413 21.77 0.81 -13.56
CA PHE A 413 22.95 1.59 -13.22
C PHE A 413 22.61 2.49 -12.02
N LYS A 414 23.39 2.36 -10.93
CA LYS A 414 23.25 3.19 -9.72
C LYS A 414 24.43 4.15 -9.68
N PHE A 415 24.16 5.40 -9.36
CA PHE A 415 25.19 6.44 -9.24
C PHE A 415 24.85 7.39 -8.09
N ARG A 416 25.87 7.94 -7.49
CA ARG A 416 25.79 9.01 -6.48
C ARG A 416 26.21 10.31 -7.10
N ALA A 417 25.86 11.44 -6.45
CA ALA A 417 26.43 12.71 -6.82
C ALA A 417 27.97 12.62 -6.72
N GLU A 418 28.68 13.14 -7.72
CA GLU A 418 30.15 13.13 -7.81
C GLU A 418 30.81 11.73 -8.00
N ASP A 419 30.05 10.71 -8.38
CA ASP A 419 30.58 9.38 -8.63
C ASP A 419 30.98 9.24 -10.11
N GLU A 420 32.24 9.52 -10.41
CA GLU A 420 32.82 9.40 -11.75
C GLU A 420 33.22 7.95 -12.12
N SER A 421 33.05 6.98 -11.18
CA SER A 421 33.51 5.61 -11.36
C SER A 421 32.60 4.75 -12.26
N VAL A 422 31.47 5.28 -12.71
CA VAL A 422 30.53 4.55 -13.57
C VAL A 422 31.11 4.41 -14.98
N GLN A 423 31.43 3.19 -15.38
CA GLN A 423 32.09 2.82 -16.66
C GLN A 423 31.42 3.36 -17.95
N ARG A 424 30.27 4.01 -17.85
CA ARG A 424 29.50 4.60 -18.97
C ARG A 424 28.95 5.98 -18.64
N TYR A 425 29.66 6.73 -17.82
CA TYR A 425 29.26 8.08 -17.44
C TYR A 425 28.90 8.97 -18.65
N HIS A 426 29.71 8.94 -19.72
CA HIS A 426 29.42 9.69 -20.94
C HIS A 426 28.13 9.26 -21.67
N GLU A 427 27.81 7.97 -21.70
CA GLU A 427 26.57 7.49 -22.32
C GLU A 427 25.35 7.90 -21.47
N LEU A 428 25.46 7.87 -20.14
CA LEU A 428 24.43 8.33 -19.22
C LEU A 428 24.16 9.83 -19.34
N VAL A 429 25.20 10.63 -19.43
CA VAL A 429 25.10 12.09 -19.66
C VAL A 429 24.45 12.38 -21.02
N LEU A 430 24.79 11.63 -22.07
CA LEU A 430 24.15 11.77 -23.38
C LEU A 430 22.65 11.43 -23.31
N VAL A 431 22.28 10.37 -22.65
CA VAL A 431 20.86 9.99 -22.45
C VAL A 431 20.11 11.04 -21.62
N MET A 432 20.71 11.55 -20.54
CA MET A 432 20.14 12.62 -19.74
C MET A 432 19.98 13.92 -20.55
N ASN A 433 20.97 14.29 -21.37
CA ASN A 433 20.89 15.47 -22.25
C ASN A 433 19.81 15.29 -23.33
N CYS A 434 19.66 14.09 -23.89
CA CYS A 434 18.56 13.80 -24.83
C CYS A 434 17.19 13.89 -24.16
N LEU A 435 17.06 13.44 -22.90
CA LEU A 435 15.82 13.55 -22.14
C LEU A 435 15.52 15.00 -21.75
N THR A 436 16.50 15.76 -21.29
CA THR A 436 16.33 17.18 -20.95
C THR A 436 16.16 18.07 -22.19
N GLY A 437 16.85 17.80 -23.31
CA GLY A 437 16.66 18.50 -24.57
C GLY A 437 15.28 18.37 -25.18
N ASN A 438 14.55 17.29 -24.86
CA ASN A 438 13.14 17.12 -25.24
C ASN A 438 12.17 17.89 -24.31
N PHE A 439 12.63 18.35 -23.14
CA PHE A 439 11.81 19.11 -22.18
C PHE A 439 12.08 20.62 -22.22
N LEU A 440 13.24 21.05 -22.69
CA LEU A 440 13.63 22.46 -22.75
C LEU A 440 14.03 22.82 -24.21
N LEU A 441 13.25 23.65 -24.83
CA LEU A 441 13.48 24.20 -26.18
C LEU A 441 14.76 25.11 -26.30
N SER A 442 15.70 25.03 -25.35
CA SER A 442 16.97 25.73 -25.37
C SER A 442 18.13 24.80 -24.98
N PRO A 443 19.27 24.83 -25.63
CA PRO A 443 20.44 24.02 -25.29
C PRO A 443 21.05 24.53 -23.97
N VAL A 444 20.78 23.79 -22.88
CA VAL A 444 21.44 23.97 -21.58
C VAL A 444 22.75 23.17 -21.63
N SER A 445 23.89 23.81 -21.30
CA SER A 445 25.17 23.12 -21.29
C SER A 445 25.24 22.05 -20.20
N ALA A 446 26.05 20.99 -20.42
CA ALA A 446 26.21 19.91 -19.44
C ALA A 446 26.69 20.40 -18.06
N LYS A 447 27.31 21.57 -17.97
CA LYS A 447 27.71 22.21 -16.71
C LYS A 447 26.53 22.74 -15.90
N ASP A 448 25.50 23.26 -16.60
CA ASP A 448 24.33 23.87 -15.92
C ASP A 448 23.42 22.82 -15.29
N ILE A 449 23.56 21.54 -15.68
CA ILE A 449 22.78 20.42 -15.11
C ILE A 449 23.44 19.89 -13.84
N ILE A 450 24.77 19.98 -13.72
CA ILE A 450 25.51 19.51 -12.54
C ILE A 450 25.27 20.43 -11.33
N ASP A 451 25.00 21.71 -11.55
CA ASP A 451 24.73 22.69 -10.49
C ASP A 451 23.28 22.63 -9.97
N ILE A 452 22.39 21.82 -10.58
CA ILE A 452 20.98 21.69 -10.18
C ILE A 452 20.73 20.43 -9.32
N PHE A 453 21.68 19.50 -9.27
CA PHE A 453 21.62 18.28 -8.45
C PHE A 453 22.70 18.29 -7.36
#